data_b1d12f19f73a02404b605a8759b212ff
#
_entry.id   b1d12f19f73a02404b605a8759b212ff
#
_cell.length_a   1.000
_cell.length_b   1.000
_cell.length_c   1.000
_cell.angle_alpha   90.00
_cell.angle_beta   90.00
_cell.angle_gamma   90.00
#
_symmetry.space_group_name_H-M   'P 1'
#
loop_
_entity.id
_entity.type
_entity.pdbx_description
1 polymer ?
#
loop_
_entity_poly.entity_id
_entity_poly.type
_entity_poly.pdbx_seq_one_letter_code
_entity_poly.pdbx_strand_id
1 'polypeptide(L)'
;VVEVNSFGGYIKQYEVSINPEKLNAMDVGISEVYEALARNNVNTGGAYIEKNRMSNFIRGEGLVRSLDDIRNTVIRNNNGIPITINDVAEKVHFGHQVRYGAFTQDGKEAVGGMIMMLKGANPNAVIQNVKERMKEVEKSLPEGLTIGSFIDRSALIARTTDTVKT
;
A
#
# COMPACT_ATOMS: atom_id res chain seq x y z
N VAL A 1 -14.14 -16.77 1.34
CA VAL A 1 -13.38 -15.79 0.54
C VAL A 1 -11.93 -16.24 0.54
N VAL A 2 -11.33 -16.29 -0.64
CA VAL A 2 -9.89 -16.64 -0.82
C VAL A 2 -9.07 -15.36 -0.86
N GLU A 3 -9.52 -14.41 -1.66
CA GLU A 3 -8.75 -13.23 -2.00
C GLU A 3 -9.70 -12.06 -2.32
N VAL A 4 -9.22 -10.86 -2.07
CA VAL A 4 -9.87 -9.61 -2.47
C VAL A 4 -8.85 -8.80 -3.26
N ASN A 5 -9.08 -8.65 -4.56
CA ASN A 5 -8.22 -7.87 -5.45
C ASN A 5 -8.86 -6.52 -5.72
N SER A 6 -8.07 -5.46 -5.57
CA SER A 6 -8.48 -4.09 -5.90
C SER A 6 -8.02 -3.68 -7.29
N PHE A 7 -8.80 -2.84 -7.97
CA PHE A 7 -8.47 -2.25 -9.26
C PHE A 7 -9.00 -0.82 -9.36
N GLY A 8 -8.36 -0.02 -10.17
CA GLY A 8 -8.61 1.43 -10.25
C GLY A 8 -7.95 2.21 -9.12
N GLY A 9 -8.21 3.51 -9.07
CA GLY A 9 -7.63 4.42 -8.09
C GLY A 9 -6.14 4.70 -8.29
N TYR A 10 -5.51 5.25 -7.26
CA TYR A 10 -4.11 5.63 -7.25
C TYR A 10 -3.34 4.84 -6.19
N ILE A 11 -2.19 4.32 -6.56
CA ILE A 11 -1.26 3.73 -5.60
C ILE A 11 -0.43 4.86 -5.00
N LYS A 12 -0.58 5.06 -3.70
CA LYS A 12 0.20 6.04 -2.94
C LYS A 12 1.66 5.59 -2.87
N GLN A 13 2.57 6.51 -3.14
CA GLN A 13 4.01 6.30 -3.01
C GLN A 13 4.68 7.46 -2.29
N TYR A 14 5.86 7.21 -1.73
CA TYR A 14 6.77 8.27 -1.33
C TYR A 14 7.51 8.78 -2.55
N GLU A 15 7.60 10.08 -2.70
CA GLU A 15 8.27 10.72 -3.82
C GLU A 15 9.30 11.72 -3.32
N VAL A 16 10.50 11.60 -3.86
CA VAL A 16 11.62 12.50 -3.59
C VAL A 16 11.96 13.24 -4.89
N SER A 17 11.57 14.49 -4.98
CA SER A 17 11.95 15.36 -6.09
C SER A 17 13.34 15.91 -5.82
N ILE A 18 14.30 15.57 -6.65
CA ILE A 18 15.71 15.97 -6.48
C ILE A 18 15.94 17.31 -7.16
N ASN A 19 16.73 18.18 -6.51
CA ASN A 19 17.22 19.43 -7.08
C ASN A 19 18.63 19.23 -7.65
N PRO A 20 18.83 19.32 -8.98
CA PRO A 20 20.14 19.11 -9.61
C PRO A 20 21.22 20.10 -9.14
N GLU A 21 20.83 21.33 -8.86
CA GLU A 21 21.76 22.38 -8.38
C GLU A 21 22.30 22.03 -6.98
N LYS A 22 21.43 21.54 -6.10
CA LYS A 22 21.82 21.11 -4.75
C LYS A 22 22.70 19.85 -4.82
N LEU A 23 22.41 18.90 -5.71
CA LEU A 23 23.26 17.72 -5.93
C LEU A 23 24.67 18.16 -6.33
N ASN A 24 24.78 19.06 -7.31
CA ASN A 24 26.06 19.57 -7.78
C ASN A 24 26.80 20.36 -6.69
N ALA A 25 26.09 21.19 -5.94
CA ALA A 25 26.70 21.97 -4.86
C ALA A 25 27.24 21.10 -3.72
N MET A 26 26.59 19.97 -3.45
CA MET A 26 27.00 18.99 -2.42
C MET A 26 27.93 17.91 -2.97
N ASP A 27 28.25 17.94 -4.28
CA ASP A 27 29.02 16.90 -4.99
C ASP A 27 28.46 15.50 -4.73
N VAL A 28 27.13 15.34 -4.83
CA VAL A 28 26.39 14.09 -4.62
C VAL A 28 25.86 13.57 -5.95
N GLY A 29 26.14 12.32 -6.26
CA GLY A 29 25.58 11.63 -7.43
C GLY A 29 24.15 11.12 -7.17
N ILE A 30 23.32 11.10 -8.22
CA ILE A 30 21.95 10.56 -8.13
C ILE A 30 21.95 9.07 -7.70
N SER A 31 22.95 8.30 -8.10
CA SER A 31 23.12 6.90 -7.69
C SER A 31 23.37 6.77 -6.18
N GLU A 32 24.12 7.70 -5.56
CA GLU A 32 24.34 7.70 -4.11
C GLU A 32 23.01 7.92 -3.37
N VAL A 33 22.15 8.80 -3.89
CA VAL A 33 20.81 9.04 -3.34
C VAL A 33 19.97 7.76 -3.40
N TYR A 34 19.95 7.10 -4.55
CA TYR A 34 19.23 5.84 -4.74
C TYR A 34 19.72 4.75 -3.79
N GLU A 35 21.04 4.55 -3.71
CA GLU A 35 21.63 3.56 -2.82
C GLU A 35 21.35 3.86 -1.34
N ALA A 36 21.39 5.13 -0.95
CA ALA A 36 21.07 5.53 0.41
C ALA A 36 19.62 5.20 0.76
N LEU A 37 18.66 5.51 -0.11
CA LEU A 37 17.26 5.16 0.07
C LEU A 37 17.05 3.65 0.12
N ALA A 38 17.70 2.88 -0.75
CA ALA A 38 17.60 1.43 -0.77
C ALA A 38 18.15 0.78 0.50
N ARG A 39 19.31 1.24 0.98
CA ARG A 39 19.94 0.73 2.22
C ARG A 39 19.15 1.05 3.48
N ASN A 40 18.48 2.20 3.51
CA ASN A 40 17.70 2.65 4.67
C ASN A 40 16.23 2.21 4.65
N ASN A 41 15.85 1.32 3.74
CA ASN A 41 14.49 0.79 3.63
C ASN A 41 14.47 -0.75 3.64
N VAL A 42 15.23 -1.34 4.54
CA VAL A 42 15.36 -2.80 4.68
C VAL A 42 15.25 -3.21 6.13
N ASN A 43 14.40 -4.20 6.40
CA ASN A 43 14.41 -4.86 7.70
C ASN A 43 15.59 -5.82 7.80
N THR A 44 16.35 -5.73 8.89
CA THR A 44 17.46 -6.63 9.14
C THR A 44 17.02 -7.67 10.16
N GLY A 45 17.13 -8.95 9.80
CA GLY A 45 17.04 -10.06 10.76
C GLY A 45 18.25 -10.01 11.69
N GLY A 46 17.99 -10.07 12.98
CA GLY A 46 19.03 -10.04 13.99
C GLY A 46 19.34 -11.42 14.56
N ALA A 47 20.44 -11.50 15.31
CA ALA A 47 20.74 -12.63 16.18
C ALA A 47 19.78 -12.67 17.38
N TYR A 48 19.84 -13.70 18.17
CA TYR A 48 19.17 -13.76 19.47
C TYR A 48 20.21 -13.54 20.59
N ILE A 49 19.75 -12.96 21.70
CA ILE A 49 20.52 -12.82 22.91
C ILE A 49 19.90 -13.72 23.96
N GLU A 50 20.68 -14.65 24.50
CA GLU A 50 20.28 -15.46 25.64
C GLU A 50 20.56 -14.70 26.95
N LYS A 51 19.50 -14.42 27.69
CA LYS A 51 19.59 -13.81 29.01
C LYS A 51 18.57 -14.47 29.96
N ASN A 52 19.02 -14.90 31.14
CA ASN A 52 18.17 -15.53 32.15
C ASN A 52 17.38 -16.75 31.63
N ARG A 53 18.00 -17.61 30.83
CA ARG A 53 17.39 -18.81 30.19
C ARG A 53 16.24 -18.48 29.25
N MET A 54 16.15 -17.24 28.77
CA MET A 54 15.22 -16.83 27.72
C MET A 54 16.00 -16.32 26.52
N SER A 55 15.56 -16.72 25.33
CA SER A 55 16.09 -16.22 24.06
C SER A 55 15.30 -15.00 23.63
N ASN A 56 15.97 -13.86 23.53
CA ASN A 56 15.38 -12.61 23.04
C ASN A 56 15.83 -12.39 21.60
N PHE A 57 14.88 -12.37 20.66
CA PHE A 57 15.19 -12.10 19.28
C PHE A 57 15.39 -10.61 19.05
N ILE A 58 16.50 -10.25 18.40
CA ILE A 58 16.78 -8.89 17.96
C ILE A 58 16.21 -8.73 16.55
N ARG A 59 15.38 -7.73 16.35
CA ARG A 59 14.85 -7.35 15.04
C ARG A 59 15.20 -5.91 14.75
N GLY A 60 15.95 -5.67 13.68
CA GLY A 60 16.19 -4.33 13.15
C GLY A 60 15.01 -3.91 12.27
N GLU A 61 14.22 -2.94 12.73
CA GLU A 61 13.17 -2.33 11.91
C GLU A 61 13.75 -1.15 11.15
N GLY A 62 14.00 -1.32 9.85
CA GLY A 62 14.61 -0.30 8.98
C GLY A 62 13.70 0.20 7.86
N LEU A 63 12.41 -0.21 7.85
CA LEU A 63 11.48 0.28 6.84
C LEU A 63 11.06 1.72 7.11
N VAL A 64 11.05 2.52 6.07
CA VAL A 64 10.54 3.90 6.07
C VAL A 64 9.05 3.90 6.42
N ARG A 65 8.66 4.71 7.41
CA ARG A 65 7.27 4.85 7.88
C ARG A 65 6.70 6.25 7.67
N SER A 66 7.58 7.24 7.55
CA SER A 66 7.19 8.64 7.43
C SER A 66 8.01 9.39 6.38
N LEU A 67 7.53 10.58 5.99
CA LEU A 67 8.30 11.48 5.13
C LEU A 67 9.57 11.99 5.84
N ASP A 68 9.53 12.10 7.16
CA ASP A 68 10.68 12.57 7.93
C ASP A 68 11.80 11.51 7.99
N ASP A 69 11.46 10.22 8.02
CA ASP A 69 12.45 9.16 7.91
C ASP A 69 13.22 9.26 6.60
N ILE A 70 12.50 9.57 5.50
CA ILE A 70 13.12 9.78 4.19
C ILE A 70 14.00 11.03 4.21
N ARG A 71 13.50 12.16 4.72
CA ARG A 71 14.25 13.43 4.78
C ARG A 71 15.55 13.27 5.55
N ASN A 72 15.52 12.54 6.66
CA ASN A 72 16.65 12.33 7.55
C ASN A 72 17.58 11.18 7.10
N THR A 73 17.27 10.48 6.02
CA THR A 73 18.15 9.45 5.47
C THR A 73 19.50 10.05 5.08
N VAL A 74 20.56 9.54 5.66
CA VAL A 74 21.94 9.99 5.37
C VAL A 74 22.42 9.37 4.08
N ILE A 75 22.85 10.21 3.14
CA ILE A 75 23.45 9.80 1.87
C ILE A 75 24.92 9.44 2.12
N ARG A 76 25.68 10.41 2.63
CA ARG A 76 27.09 10.22 3.02
C ARG A 76 27.47 11.17 4.15
N ASN A 77 28.62 10.92 4.75
CA ASN A 77 29.21 11.82 5.73
C ASN A 77 30.37 12.58 5.09
N ASN A 78 30.33 13.90 5.15
CA ASN A 78 31.39 14.78 4.66
C ASN A 78 32.10 15.44 5.85
N ASN A 79 33.30 14.95 6.20
CA ASN A 79 34.11 15.49 7.30
C ASN A 79 33.37 15.61 8.65
N GLY A 80 32.54 14.63 8.99
CA GLY A 80 31.75 14.62 10.23
C GLY A 80 30.37 15.29 10.12
N ILE A 81 30.05 15.91 8.99
CA ILE A 81 28.74 16.51 8.71
C ILE A 81 27.95 15.55 7.80
N PRO A 82 26.82 15.00 8.24
CA PRO A 82 26.01 14.13 7.40
C PRO A 82 25.30 14.97 6.33
N ILE A 83 25.33 14.51 5.08
CA ILE A 83 24.50 15.01 3.99
C ILE A 83 23.27 14.10 3.92
N THR A 84 22.10 14.68 4.05
CA THR A 84 20.82 13.96 4.08
C THR A 84 20.04 14.14 2.77
N ILE A 85 18.99 13.34 2.59
CA ILE A 85 18.05 13.53 1.47
C ILE A 85 17.47 14.95 1.46
N ASN A 86 17.16 15.52 2.64
CA ASN A 86 16.61 16.88 2.74
C ASN A 86 17.54 17.95 2.18
N ASP A 87 18.84 17.74 2.21
CA ASP A 87 19.82 18.71 1.74
C ASP A 87 19.87 18.79 0.21
N VAL A 88 19.55 17.68 -0.48
CA VAL A 88 19.61 17.58 -1.95
C VAL A 88 18.22 17.54 -2.59
N ALA A 89 17.16 17.28 -1.82
CA ALA A 89 15.81 17.29 -2.34
C ALA A 89 15.25 18.71 -2.47
N GLU A 90 14.43 18.91 -3.48
CA GLU A 90 13.54 20.05 -3.58
C GLU A 90 12.30 19.82 -2.71
N LYS A 91 11.76 18.60 -2.80
CA LYS A 91 10.55 18.21 -2.08
C LYS A 91 10.54 16.73 -1.77
N VAL A 92 10.09 16.38 -0.56
CA VAL A 92 9.77 15.01 -0.15
C VAL A 92 8.30 14.97 0.23
N HIS A 93 7.49 14.22 -0.51
CA HIS A 93 6.04 14.24 -0.35
C HIS A 93 5.40 12.89 -0.73
N PHE A 94 4.09 12.78 -0.53
CA PHE A 94 3.33 11.67 -1.09
C PHE A 94 2.99 11.97 -2.54
N GLY A 95 3.34 11.05 -3.41
CA GLY A 95 2.99 11.06 -4.81
C GLY A 95 2.08 9.88 -5.16
N HIS A 96 1.90 9.68 -6.45
CA HIS A 96 1.10 8.60 -7.00
C HIS A 96 1.88 7.87 -8.08
N GLN A 97 1.84 6.55 -8.03
CA GLN A 97 2.42 5.74 -9.09
C GLN A 97 1.72 6.03 -10.43
N VAL A 98 2.48 5.96 -11.52
CA VAL A 98 1.90 6.07 -12.87
C VAL A 98 0.83 4.99 -13.06
N ARG A 99 -0.35 5.41 -13.51
CA ARG A 99 -1.47 4.51 -13.78
C ARG A 99 -1.45 4.03 -15.22
N TYR A 100 -1.76 2.76 -15.40
CA TYR A 100 -1.95 2.14 -16.71
C TYR A 100 -3.42 1.94 -17.07
N GLY A 101 -4.35 2.27 -16.17
CA GLY A 101 -5.77 2.16 -16.36
C GLY A 101 -6.57 2.88 -15.29
N ALA A 102 -7.88 2.98 -15.52
CA ALA A 102 -8.83 3.54 -14.57
C ALA A 102 -10.09 2.66 -14.53
N PHE A 103 -10.73 2.62 -13.37
CA PHE A 103 -12.06 2.05 -13.22
C PHE A 103 -13.07 3.17 -13.08
N THR A 104 -14.16 3.09 -13.85
CA THR A 104 -15.24 4.08 -13.79
C THR A 104 -16.56 3.40 -13.52
N GLN A 105 -17.39 4.04 -12.71
CA GLN A 105 -18.78 3.67 -12.46
C GLN A 105 -19.66 4.90 -12.69
N ASP A 106 -20.70 4.74 -13.50
CA ASP A 106 -21.64 5.82 -13.84
C ASP A 106 -20.95 7.10 -14.36
N GLY A 107 -19.88 6.93 -15.15
CA GLY A 107 -19.12 8.03 -15.74
C GLY A 107 -18.17 8.75 -14.76
N LYS A 108 -18.04 8.28 -13.51
CA LYS A 108 -17.13 8.81 -12.51
C LYS A 108 -16.03 7.81 -12.20
N GLU A 109 -14.85 8.33 -11.86
CA GLU A 109 -13.77 7.49 -11.43
C GLU A 109 -14.10 6.83 -10.08
N ALA A 110 -13.82 5.53 -9.99
CA ALA A 110 -14.09 4.73 -8.80
C ALA A 110 -12.94 3.74 -8.53
N VAL A 111 -12.96 3.15 -7.36
CA VAL A 111 -12.09 2.03 -6.99
C VAL A 111 -12.96 0.78 -6.87
N GLY A 112 -12.61 -0.27 -7.57
CA GLY A 112 -13.31 -1.55 -7.54
C GLY A 112 -12.58 -2.58 -6.71
N GLY A 113 -13.34 -3.54 -6.16
CA GLY A 113 -12.80 -4.72 -5.51
C GLY A 113 -13.46 -5.97 -6.08
N MET A 114 -12.66 -6.97 -6.42
CA MET A 114 -13.11 -8.30 -6.83
C MET A 114 -12.90 -9.28 -5.70
N ILE A 115 -14.00 -9.90 -5.26
CA ILE A 115 -13.99 -10.90 -4.19
C ILE A 115 -14.04 -12.29 -4.82
N MET A 116 -13.04 -13.11 -4.57
CA MET A 116 -12.94 -14.47 -5.06
C MET A 116 -13.30 -15.47 -3.98
N MET A 117 -14.08 -16.48 -4.35
CA MET A 117 -14.46 -17.58 -3.45
C MET A 117 -13.73 -18.89 -3.83
N LEU A 118 -13.61 -19.79 -2.86
CA LEU A 118 -13.09 -21.14 -3.09
C LEU A 118 -14.03 -21.92 -4.04
N LYS A 119 -13.44 -22.71 -4.94
CA LYS A 119 -14.19 -23.67 -5.75
C LYS A 119 -14.90 -24.67 -4.84
N GLY A 120 -16.20 -24.86 -5.05
CA GLY A 120 -17.03 -25.76 -4.23
C GLY A 120 -17.67 -25.10 -3.00
N ALA A 121 -17.34 -23.86 -2.66
CA ALA A 121 -18.06 -23.12 -1.63
C ALA A 121 -19.49 -22.77 -2.09
N ASN A 122 -20.40 -22.55 -1.14
CA ASN A 122 -21.76 -22.11 -1.44
C ASN A 122 -21.76 -20.62 -1.82
N PRO A 123 -22.06 -20.24 -3.10
CA PRO A 123 -22.02 -18.85 -3.53
C PRO A 123 -22.98 -17.96 -2.76
N ASN A 124 -24.19 -18.43 -2.48
CA ASN A 124 -25.19 -17.62 -1.76
C ASN A 124 -24.73 -17.28 -0.35
N ALA A 125 -24.20 -18.25 0.40
CA ALA A 125 -23.65 -18.03 1.73
C ALA A 125 -22.49 -17.02 1.69
N VAL A 126 -21.57 -17.17 0.74
CA VAL A 126 -20.44 -16.23 0.58
C VAL A 126 -20.93 -14.82 0.26
N ILE A 127 -21.89 -14.67 -0.67
CA ILE A 127 -22.44 -13.34 -1.03
C ILE A 127 -23.13 -12.69 0.17
N GLN A 128 -23.91 -13.43 0.94
CA GLN A 128 -24.59 -12.88 2.14
C GLN A 128 -23.56 -12.41 3.18
N ASN A 129 -22.57 -13.23 3.49
CA ASN A 129 -21.49 -12.85 4.43
C ASN A 129 -20.72 -11.61 3.96
N VAL A 130 -20.47 -11.50 2.65
CA VAL A 130 -19.84 -10.30 2.07
C VAL A 130 -20.73 -9.07 2.23
N LYS A 131 -22.03 -9.18 1.94
CA LYS A 131 -22.98 -8.06 2.10
C LYS A 131 -23.10 -7.60 3.55
N GLU A 132 -23.12 -8.53 4.50
CA GLU A 132 -23.11 -8.20 5.93
C GLU A 132 -21.83 -7.45 6.31
N ARG A 133 -20.67 -7.95 5.85
CA ARG A 133 -19.40 -7.31 6.13
C ARG A 133 -19.28 -5.93 5.47
N MET A 134 -19.82 -5.75 4.27
CA MET A 134 -19.86 -4.44 3.61
C MET A 134 -20.66 -3.42 4.43
N LYS A 135 -21.81 -3.80 5.03
CA LYS A 135 -22.58 -2.92 5.92
C LYS A 135 -21.82 -2.50 7.17
N GLU A 136 -20.95 -3.38 7.70
CA GLU A 136 -20.08 -3.03 8.83
C GLU A 136 -18.99 -2.04 8.41
N VAL A 137 -18.35 -2.29 7.28
CA VAL A 137 -17.29 -1.43 6.73
C VAL A 137 -17.87 -0.04 6.39
N GLU A 138 -19.08 0.03 5.81
CA GLU A 138 -19.75 1.28 5.46
C GLU A 138 -19.86 2.24 6.65
N LYS A 139 -20.10 1.71 7.85
CA LYS A 139 -20.19 2.52 9.09
C LYS A 139 -18.85 3.15 9.50
N SER A 140 -17.74 2.60 9.02
CA SER A 140 -16.39 3.06 9.33
C SER A 140 -15.75 3.88 8.21
N LEU A 141 -16.45 4.09 7.09
CA LEU A 141 -15.93 4.88 5.99
C LEU A 141 -15.89 6.37 6.37
N PRO A 142 -14.85 7.09 5.91
CA PRO A 142 -14.82 8.54 5.99
C PRO A 142 -16.01 9.18 5.27
N GLU A 143 -16.38 10.38 5.70
CA GLU A 143 -17.43 11.16 5.05
C GLU A 143 -17.15 11.39 3.56
N GLY A 144 -18.14 11.20 2.72
CA GLY A 144 -18.03 11.33 1.27
C GLY A 144 -17.64 10.05 0.53
N LEU A 145 -17.32 8.95 1.24
CA LEU A 145 -17.09 7.65 0.63
C LEU A 145 -18.32 6.76 0.75
N THR A 146 -18.64 6.05 -0.33
CA THR A 146 -19.70 5.04 -0.37
C THR A 146 -19.17 3.72 -0.86
N ILE A 147 -19.74 2.62 -0.38
CA ILE A 147 -19.41 1.27 -0.84
C ILE A 147 -20.67 0.62 -1.41
N GLY A 148 -20.58 0.00 -2.56
CA GLY A 148 -21.71 -0.66 -3.21
C GLY A 148 -21.27 -1.82 -4.08
N SER A 149 -22.20 -2.71 -4.41
CA SER A 149 -21.93 -3.78 -5.38
C SER A 149 -22.34 -3.31 -6.78
N PHE A 150 -21.44 -3.45 -7.76
CA PHE A 150 -21.74 -3.14 -9.16
C PHE A 150 -22.03 -4.40 -10.00
N ILE A 151 -21.53 -5.57 -9.60
CA ILE A 151 -21.89 -6.87 -10.16
C ILE A 151 -22.27 -7.79 -9.01
N ASP A 152 -23.55 -8.14 -8.93
CA ASP A 152 -24.11 -9.07 -7.95
C ASP A 152 -24.80 -10.23 -8.69
N ARG A 153 -24.24 -11.41 -8.55
CA ARG A 153 -24.80 -12.62 -9.18
C ARG A 153 -25.93 -13.26 -8.38
N SER A 154 -26.25 -12.77 -7.19
CA SER A 154 -27.30 -13.38 -6.35
C SER A 154 -28.66 -13.38 -7.01
N ALA A 155 -29.02 -12.33 -7.74
CA ALA A 155 -30.28 -12.25 -8.47
C ALA A 155 -30.38 -13.30 -9.61
N LEU A 156 -29.26 -13.53 -10.31
CA LEU A 156 -29.18 -14.56 -11.36
C LEU A 156 -29.32 -15.97 -10.76
N ILE A 157 -28.61 -16.24 -9.66
CA ILE A 157 -28.66 -17.52 -8.96
C ILE A 157 -30.08 -17.80 -8.42
N ALA A 158 -30.74 -16.80 -7.83
CA ALA A 158 -32.11 -16.93 -7.35
C ALA A 158 -33.08 -17.30 -8.48
N ARG A 159 -33.05 -16.58 -9.61
CA ARG A 159 -33.91 -16.88 -10.77
C ARG A 159 -33.68 -18.29 -11.32
N THR A 160 -32.41 -18.72 -11.41
CA THR A 160 -32.09 -20.07 -11.89
C THR A 160 -32.61 -21.14 -10.94
N THR A 161 -32.52 -20.91 -9.63
CA THR A 161 -32.99 -21.85 -8.62
C THR A 161 -34.53 -21.97 -8.63
N ASP A 162 -35.25 -20.84 -8.84
CA ASP A 162 -36.69 -20.84 -8.92
C ASP A 162 -37.19 -21.54 -10.18
N THR A 163 -36.51 -21.39 -11.30
CA THR A 163 -36.83 -22.09 -12.57
C THR A 163 -36.64 -23.61 -12.47
N VAL A 164 -35.73 -24.07 -11.63
CA VAL A 164 -35.47 -25.53 -11.44
C VAL A 164 -36.45 -26.18 -10.45
N LYS A 165 -37.09 -25.38 -9.59
CA LYS A 165 -38.07 -25.87 -8.61
C LYS A 165 -39.51 -25.93 -9.14
N THR A 166 -39.75 -25.40 -10.35
CA THR A 166 -41.04 -25.45 -11.05
C THR A 166 -41.03 -26.64 -12.01
#